data_12f78fe8870cf7dca8af64b197d23346
#
_entry.id   12f78fe8870cf7dca8af64b197d23346
#
_cell.length_a   1.000
_cell.length_b   1.000
_cell.length_c   1.000
_cell.angle_alpha   90.00
_cell.angle_beta   90.00
_cell.angle_gamma   90.00
#
_symmetry.space_group_name_H-M   'P 1'
#
loop_
_entity.id
_entity.type
_entity.pdbx_description
1 polymer ?
#
loop_
_entity_poly.entity_id
_entity_poly.type
_entity_poly.pdbx_seq_one_letter_code
_entity_poly.pdbx_strand_id
1 'polypeptide(L)'
;MKKFLILVLIFSILISAFALCGVAAAEETSPYEYAASFAQAHARRDILSGAEGAAANTLSAVLTAKGYAVSTPSFRYYSAQAEGESVAYEYKHVIGTKDNGKEKCVLIGSYYGGYEPQDSYGVGNGGSVALSVGTLLYVADKLAAAAVDYNVVVAFWGGLEISGDFSVEDCGVSLDSIALYINLDAVAVGDHDYLYADDVPRAQEEYFRNVASDLGANVLSAPVYKKQAALVYSDKDPYNYSHAGLVGVNRFFMGENIPCVNFFGGAWDYDCGFYRYSGKGIIEGTSIDTIDKIDEFNGGSAKTAERMLAVANIVVNGVTGEGFAAMLDKAQSEVSGTSLNSSLSFYLISFIGTALLFAWLIILYVKQGKDRRENVWEASFKNGPDGDPYEEFRGGETPFDNVKNPENNENSANSDDDNDDVFRF
;
A
#
# COMPACT_ATOMS: atom_id res chain seq x y z
N MET A 1 -11.88 -38.94 64.87
CA MET A 1 -10.69 -38.74 64.03
C MET A 1 -10.72 -39.55 62.74
N LYS A 2 -10.89 -40.86 62.67
CA LYS A 2 -10.89 -41.62 61.41
C LYS A 2 -11.92 -41.13 60.34
N LYS A 3 -13.16 -40.83 60.80
CA LYS A 3 -14.20 -40.33 59.88
C LYS A 3 -13.89 -38.94 59.29
N PHE A 4 -13.20 -38.07 60.02
CA PHE A 4 -12.79 -36.76 59.59
C PHE A 4 -11.65 -36.85 58.54
N LEU A 5 -10.70 -37.77 58.76
CA LEU A 5 -9.59 -38.03 57.85
C LEU A 5 -10.10 -38.53 56.48
N ILE A 6 -11.12 -39.41 56.49
CA ILE A 6 -11.73 -39.96 55.30
C ILE A 6 -12.45 -38.83 54.52
N LEU A 7 -13.15 -37.94 55.23
CA LEU A 7 -13.84 -36.81 54.58
C LEU A 7 -12.86 -35.83 53.92
N VAL A 8 -11.73 -35.54 54.59
CA VAL A 8 -10.67 -34.68 54.01
C VAL A 8 -10.01 -35.34 52.79
N LEU A 9 -9.82 -36.67 52.84
CA LEU A 9 -9.24 -37.38 51.67
C LEU A 9 -10.20 -37.41 50.48
N ILE A 10 -11.50 -37.62 50.72
CA ILE A 10 -12.52 -37.57 49.67
C ILE A 10 -12.63 -36.14 49.07
N PHE A 11 -12.55 -35.10 49.89
CA PHE A 11 -12.59 -33.74 49.46
C PHE A 11 -11.34 -33.34 48.64
N SER A 12 -10.15 -33.80 49.04
CA SER A 12 -8.94 -33.58 48.25
C SER A 12 -8.93 -34.34 46.91
N ILE A 13 -9.51 -35.57 46.87
CA ILE A 13 -9.66 -36.32 45.62
C ILE A 13 -10.69 -35.64 44.68
N LEU A 14 -11.79 -35.10 45.23
CA LEU A 14 -12.77 -34.33 44.47
C LEU A 14 -12.17 -33.03 43.92
N ILE A 15 -11.40 -32.30 44.72
CA ILE A 15 -10.72 -31.06 44.23
C ILE A 15 -9.70 -31.40 43.14
N SER A 16 -8.93 -32.51 43.32
CA SER A 16 -7.96 -32.96 42.30
C SER A 16 -8.67 -33.42 41.01
N ALA A 17 -9.83 -34.10 41.11
CA ALA A 17 -10.63 -34.50 39.98
C ALA A 17 -11.25 -33.29 39.25
N PHE A 18 -11.70 -32.28 40.01
CA PHE A 18 -12.18 -31.01 39.38
C PHE A 18 -11.06 -30.22 38.72
N ALA A 19 -9.84 -30.21 39.29
CA ALA A 19 -8.66 -29.59 38.68
C ALA A 19 -8.20 -30.32 37.39
N LEU A 20 -8.38 -31.65 37.31
CA LEU A 20 -8.07 -32.42 36.10
C LEU A 20 -9.16 -32.34 35.01
N CYS A 21 -10.44 -32.11 35.37
CA CYS A 21 -11.52 -31.96 34.42
C CYS A 21 -11.66 -30.52 33.87
N GLY A 22 -10.90 -29.56 34.37
CA GLY A 22 -11.06 -28.14 34.10
C GLY A 22 -10.11 -27.55 33.06
N VAL A 23 -9.21 -28.32 32.47
CA VAL A 23 -8.35 -27.88 31.36
C VAL A 23 -8.70 -28.77 30.16
N ALA A 24 -9.93 -28.67 29.69
CA ALA A 24 -10.12 -28.77 28.24
C ALA A 24 -9.31 -27.62 27.66
N ALA A 25 -8.19 -27.89 27.00
CA ALA A 25 -7.50 -26.87 26.21
C ALA A 25 -8.58 -26.21 25.36
N ALA A 26 -8.79 -24.92 25.56
CA ALA A 26 -9.72 -24.20 24.70
C ALA A 26 -9.30 -24.52 23.27
N GLU A 27 -10.20 -25.09 22.49
CA GLU A 27 -9.92 -25.42 21.12
C GLU A 27 -9.46 -24.13 20.43
N GLU A 28 -8.30 -24.19 19.80
CA GLU A 28 -7.69 -23.01 19.23
C GLU A 28 -8.52 -22.55 18.02
N THR A 29 -9.06 -21.33 18.08
CA THR A 29 -9.86 -20.79 16.99
C THR A 29 -8.98 -20.63 15.74
N SER A 30 -9.35 -21.27 14.65
CA SER A 30 -8.63 -21.22 13.38
C SER A 30 -8.82 -19.88 12.65
N PRO A 31 -7.93 -19.49 11.70
CA PRO A 31 -8.14 -18.30 10.88
C PRO A 31 -9.50 -18.32 10.16
N TYR A 32 -9.92 -19.47 9.67
CA TYR A 32 -11.18 -19.63 8.97
C TYR A 32 -12.40 -19.42 9.88
N GLU A 33 -12.37 -19.91 11.11
CA GLU A 33 -13.45 -19.69 12.07
C GLU A 33 -13.57 -18.22 12.48
N TYR A 34 -12.44 -17.52 12.64
CA TYR A 34 -12.46 -16.06 12.82
C TYR A 34 -13.11 -15.36 11.64
N ALA A 35 -12.76 -15.73 10.41
CA ALA A 35 -13.32 -15.14 9.19
C ALA A 35 -14.81 -15.40 9.05
N ALA A 36 -15.25 -16.65 9.23
CA ALA A 36 -16.64 -17.04 9.13
C ALA A 36 -17.51 -16.32 10.17
N SER A 37 -17.04 -16.26 11.41
CA SER A 37 -17.72 -15.54 12.50
C SER A 37 -17.82 -14.05 12.21
N PHE A 38 -16.75 -13.44 11.71
CA PHE A 38 -16.72 -12.02 11.35
C PHE A 38 -17.66 -11.72 10.18
N ALA A 39 -17.62 -12.49 9.09
CA ALA A 39 -18.49 -12.33 7.95
C ALA A 39 -19.98 -12.52 8.32
N GLN A 40 -20.27 -13.49 9.18
CA GLN A 40 -21.65 -13.72 9.67
C GLN A 40 -22.15 -12.56 10.53
N ALA A 41 -21.33 -12.04 11.44
CA ALA A 41 -21.71 -10.94 12.35
C ALA A 41 -21.82 -9.61 11.62
N HIS A 42 -21.04 -9.40 10.57
CA HIS A 42 -20.89 -8.15 9.84
C HIS A 42 -20.99 -8.38 8.33
N ALA A 43 -22.13 -8.90 7.87
CA ALA A 43 -22.37 -9.19 6.46
C ALA A 43 -22.30 -7.94 5.57
N ARG A 44 -22.56 -6.76 6.14
CA ARG A 44 -22.42 -5.48 5.46
C ARG A 44 -21.45 -4.60 6.23
N ARG A 45 -20.43 -4.05 5.55
CA ARG A 45 -19.34 -3.27 6.16
C ARG A 45 -18.89 -2.10 5.29
N ASP A 46 -19.72 -1.72 4.33
CA ASP A 46 -19.45 -0.56 3.49
C ASP A 46 -19.58 0.75 4.27
N ILE A 47 -18.75 1.72 3.91
CA ILE A 47 -18.72 3.04 4.54
C ILE A 47 -20.04 3.78 4.34
N LEU A 48 -20.68 3.60 3.17
CA LEU A 48 -21.90 4.32 2.79
C LEU A 48 -23.09 3.89 3.64
N SER A 49 -23.13 2.64 4.10
CA SER A 49 -24.18 2.15 5.00
C SER A 49 -23.99 2.54 6.47
N GLY A 50 -22.77 3.01 6.84
CA GLY A 50 -22.42 3.25 8.25
C GLY A 50 -22.25 1.97 9.08
N ALA A 51 -22.32 0.77 8.47
CA ALA A 51 -22.21 -0.51 9.18
C ALA A 51 -20.77 -0.86 9.55
N GLU A 52 -19.80 -0.23 8.93
CA GLU A 52 -18.38 -0.43 9.19
C GLU A 52 -18.01 -0.17 10.66
N GLY A 53 -18.64 0.83 11.31
CA GLY A 53 -18.42 1.17 12.71
C GLY A 53 -18.73 0.02 13.69
N ALA A 54 -19.73 -0.83 13.38
CA ALA A 54 -20.05 -1.99 14.20
C ALA A 54 -18.95 -3.06 14.10
N ALA A 55 -18.41 -3.28 12.91
CA ALA A 55 -17.28 -4.18 12.69
C ALA A 55 -16.02 -3.68 13.41
N ALA A 56 -15.72 -2.37 13.36
CA ALA A 56 -14.63 -1.75 14.09
C ALA A 56 -14.73 -2.01 15.61
N ASN A 57 -15.92 -1.85 16.19
CA ASN A 57 -16.13 -2.10 17.62
C ASN A 57 -15.88 -3.57 17.99
N THR A 58 -16.31 -4.51 17.15
CA THR A 58 -16.03 -5.95 17.35
C THR A 58 -14.54 -6.24 17.31
N LEU A 59 -13.82 -5.75 16.31
CA LEU A 59 -12.37 -5.93 16.18
C LEU A 59 -11.62 -5.32 17.36
N SER A 60 -12.02 -4.13 17.80
CA SER A 60 -11.47 -3.48 18.99
C SER A 60 -11.64 -4.33 20.24
N ALA A 61 -12.83 -4.89 20.47
CA ALA A 61 -13.10 -5.76 21.60
C ALA A 61 -12.27 -7.04 21.56
N VAL A 62 -12.13 -7.66 20.39
CA VAL A 62 -11.33 -8.88 20.20
C VAL A 62 -9.85 -8.61 20.48
N LEU A 63 -9.27 -7.54 19.94
CA LEU A 63 -7.87 -7.20 20.22
C LEU A 63 -7.63 -6.85 21.69
N THR A 64 -8.57 -6.12 22.31
CA THR A 64 -8.49 -5.81 23.75
C THR A 64 -8.50 -7.09 24.60
N ALA A 65 -9.36 -8.05 24.27
CA ALA A 65 -9.42 -9.36 24.96
C ALA A 65 -8.12 -10.16 24.79
N LYS A 66 -7.38 -9.95 23.70
CA LYS A 66 -6.06 -10.55 23.47
C LYS A 66 -4.90 -9.80 24.12
N GLY A 67 -5.16 -8.70 24.84
CA GLY A 67 -4.18 -7.94 25.60
C GLY A 67 -3.47 -6.83 24.82
N TYR A 68 -3.96 -6.47 23.65
CA TYR A 68 -3.48 -5.30 22.93
C TYR A 68 -4.03 -4.00 23.52
N ALA A 69 -3.20 -2.97 23.56
CA ALA A 69 -3.68 -1.60 23.76
C ALA A 69 -4.31 -1.11 22.45
N VAL A 70 -5.62 -0.83 22.46
CA VAL A 70 -6.36 -0.54 21.22
C VAL A 70 -6.68 0.93 21.11
N SER A 71 -6.43 1.51 19.94
CA SER A 71 -6.92 2.82 19.50
C SER A 71 -7.82 2.69 18.27
N THR A 72 -8.79 3.60 18.14
CA THR A 72 -9.75 3.60 17.03
C THR A 72 -9.87 5.02 16.47
N PRO A 73 -8.81 5.53 15.76
CA PRO A 73 -8.89 6.84 15.13
C PRO A 73 -10.02 6.86 14.09
N SER A 74 -10.74 7.97 14.05
CA SER A 74 -11.90 8.16 13.18
C SER A 74 -11.61 9.25 12.16
N PHE A 75 -12.00 9.01 10.92
CA PHE A 75 -11.77 9.88 9.78
C PHE A 75 -13.08 10.17 9.09
N ARG A 76 -13.10 11.25 8.30
CA ARG A 76 -14.29 11.62 7.51
C ARG A 76 -13.92 11.72 6.04
N TYR A 77 -14.72 11.06 5.25
CA TYR A 77 -14.72 11.19 3.80
C TYR A 77 -15.92 12.00 3.34
N TYR A 78 -15.73 12.93 2.41
CA TYR A 78 -16.76 13.75 1.84
C TYR A 78 -16.99 13.37 0.39
N SER A 79 -18.13 12.71 0.12
CA SER A 79 -18.52 12.40 -1.25
C SER A 79 -19.33 13.56 -1.82
N ALA A 80 -18.96 14.03 -3.01
CA ALA A 80 -19.78 14.97 -3.76
C ALA A 80 -21.02 14.25 -4.29
N GLN A 81 -22.20 14.74 -3.94
CA GLN A 81 -23.48 14.25 -4.48
C GLN A 81 -23.86 15.11 -5.70
N ALA A 82 -24.70 14.54 -6.57
CA ALA A 82 -25.37 15.32 -7.61
C ALA A 82 -26.15 16.47 -6.94
N GLU A 83 -26.06 17.69 -7.42
CA GLU A 83 -26.65 18.93 -6.88
C GLU A 83 -25.77 19.76 -5.93
N GLY A 84 -24.47 19.40 -5.76
CA GLY A 84 -23.52 20.22 -5.00
C GLY A 84 -23.57 20.05 -3.49
N GLU A 85 -24.36 19.11 -2.99
CA GLU A 85 -24.33 18.70 -1.59
C GLU A 85 -23.21 17.68 -1.37
N SER A 86 -22.47 17.83 -0.27
CA SER A 86 -21.49 16.83 0.16
C SER A 86 -22.02 16.04 1.34
N VAL A 87 -21.96 14.72 1.26
CA VAL A 87 -22.31 13.83 2.37
C VAL A 87 -21.00 13.39 3.05
N ALA A 88 -20.95 13.56 4.37
CA ALA A 88 -19.85 13.10 5.17
C ALA A 88 -20.08 11.66 5.63
N TYR A 89 -19.14 10.78 5.34
CA TYR A 89 -19.08 9.42 5.85
C TYR A 89 -17.96 9.29 6.87
N GLU A 90 -18.20 8.57 7.95
CA GLU A 90 -17.21 8.32 8.98
C GLU A 90 -16.72 6.88 8.87
N TYR A 91 -15.39 6.71 8.85
CA TYR A 91 -14.75 5.41 8.94
C TYR A 91 -13.69 5.41 10.05
N LYS A 92 -13.29 4.22 10.49
CA LYS A 92 -12.35 4.06 11.61
C LYS A 92 -11.27 3.06 11.26
N HIS A 93 -10.05 3.35 11.67
CA HIS A 93 -9.03 2.29 11.79
C HIS A 93 -9.13 1.66 13.16
N VAL A 94 -8.78 0.37 13.27
CA VAL A 94 -8.66 -0.33 14.56
C VAL A 94 -7.22 -0.77 14.70
N ILE A 95 -6.50 -0.18 15.67
CA ILE A 95 -5.06 -0.36 15.82
C ILE A 95 -4.79 -0.92 17.20
N GLY A 96 -4.29 -2.14 17.25
CA GLY A 96 -3.88 -2.84 18.47
C GLY A 96 -2.37 -2.85 18.61
N THR A 97 -1.84 -2.34 19.71
CA THR A 97 -0.41 -2.32 19.98
C THR A 97 -0.08 -3.24 21.15
N LYS A 98 0.85 -4.16 20.92
CA LYS A 98 1.57 -4.89 21.97
C LYS A 98 2.92 -4.21 22.16
N ASP A 99 3.01 -3.45 23.24
CA ASP A 99 4.24 -2.77 23.62
C ASP A 99 5.18 -3.73 24.36
N ASN A 100 6.30 -4.05 23.74
CA ASN A 100 7.38 -4.86 24.33
C ASN A 100 8.53 -3.98 24.83
N GLY A 101 8.33 -2.66 24.98
CA GLY A 101 9.34 -1.69 25.42
C GLY A 101 10.44 -1.45 24.38
N LYS A 102 10.13 -1.60 23.09
CA LYS A 102 11.09 -1.44 22.00
C LYS A 102 10.86 -0.13 21.22
N GLU A 103 11.91 0.37 20.61
CA GLU A 103 11.84 1.57 19.77
C GLU A 103 11.13 1.31 18.44
N LYS A 104 11.38 0.13 17.84
CA LYS A 104 10.82 -0.25 16.54
C LYS A 104 9.64 -1.19 16.69
N CYS A 105 8.76 -1.15 15.70
CA CYS A 105 7.62 -2.05 15.60
C CYS A 105 7.55 -2.74 14.24
N VAL A 106 6.87 -3.89 14.24
CA VAL A 106 6.35 -4.54 13.03
C VAL A 106 4.87 -4.25 12.97
N LEU A 107 4.43 -3.63 11.89
CA LEU A 107 3.03 -3.30 11.62
C LEU A 107 2.46 -4.33 10.66
N ILE A 108 1.38 -5.00 11.06
CA ILE A 108 0.68 -6.01 10.24
C ILE A 108 -0.73 -5.51 10.01
N GLY A 109 -1.13 -5.35 8.76
CA GLY A 109 -2.41 -4.73 8.45
C GLY A 109 -3.25 -5.49 7.44
N SER A 110 -4.55 -5.24 7.47
CA SER A 110 -5.53 -5.68 6.50
C SER A 110 -6.71 -4.72 6.48
N TYR A 111 -7.40 -4.59 5.36
CA TYR A 111 -8.71 -3.96 5.34
C TYR A 111 -9.73 -4.81 6.08
N TYR A 112 -10.76 -4.17 6.67
CA TYR A 112 -11.89 -4.86 7.28
C TYR A 112 -13.25 -4.37 6.76
N GLY A 113 -13.29 -3.25 6.08
CA GLY A 113 -14.47 -2.71 5.42
C GLY A 113 -14.97 -3.61 4.28
N GLY A 114 -16.03 -3.23 3.64
CA GLY A 114 -16.56 -3.89 2.46
C GLY A 114 -16.74 -2.89 1.34
N TYR A 115 -16.97 -3.38 0.14
CA TYR A 115 -17.38 -2.57 -0.99
C TYR A 115 -18.89 -2.42 -1.02
N GLU A 116 -19.38 -1.27 -1.48
CA GLU A 116 -20.74 -1.16 -1.93
C GLU A 116 -20.92 -2.06 -3.17
N PRO A 117 -21.94 -2.92 -3.19
CA PRO A 117 -22.14 -3.81 -4.34
C PRO A 117 -22.39 -3.00 -5.62
N GLN A 118 -21.59 -3.26 -6.62
CA GLN A 118 -21.71 -2.61 -7.94
C GLN A 118 -22.74 -3.27 -8.84
N ASP A 119 -23.29 -4.44 -8.44
CA ASP A 119 -24.31 -5.14 -9.19
C ASP A 119 -25.70 -5.03 -8.55
N SER A 120 -26.74 -5.16 -9.36
CA SER A 120 -28.13 -5.07 -8.92
C SER A 120 -28.67 -6.37 -8.27
N TYR A 121 -27.82 -7.38 -8.08
CA TYR A 121 -28.25 -8.73 -7.67
C TYR A 121 -28.14 -9.01 -6.18
N GLY A 122 -27.65 -8.09 -5.40
CA GLY A 122 -27.54 -8.22 -3.94
C GLY A 122 -26.19 -7.84 -3.38
N VAL A 123 -26.02 -8.05 -2.10
CA VAL A 123 -24.84 -7.68 -1.34
C VAL A 123 -24.07 -8.93 -0.99
N GLY A 124 -22.86 -9.10 -1.51
CA GLY A 124 -21.91 -10.05 -0.95
C GLY A 124 -21.57 -9.66 0.49
N ASN A 125 -21.14 -10.61 1.30
CA ASN A 125 -20.73 -10.33 2.67
C ASN A 125 -19.25 -9.95 2.81
N GLY A 126 -18.60 -9.59 1.68
CA GLY A 126 -17.18 -9.24 1.66
C GLY A 126 -16.31 -10.41 2.14
N GLY A 127 -16.55 -11.59 1.61
CA GLY A 127 -15.85 -12.81 1.99
C GLY A 127 -14.34 -12.70 1.82
N SER A 128 -13.90 -12.07 0.74
CA SER A 128 -12.47 -11.83 0.44
C SER A 128 -11.76 -11.06 1.55
N VAL A 129 -12.37 -9.97 2.00
CA VAL A 129 -11.86 -9.16 3.12
C VAL A 129 -11.97 -9.93 4.44
N ALA A 130 -13.07 -10.66 4.67
CA ALA A 130 -13.25 -11.41 5.90
C ALA A 130 -12.20 -12.50 6.10
N LEU A 131 -11.74 -13.16 5.02
CA LEU A 131 -10.65 -14.14 5.09
C LEU A 131 -9.34 -13.49 5.54
N SER A 132 -9.01 -12.32 5.03
CA SER A 132 -7.84 -11.57 5.48
C SER A 132 -7.96 -11.11 6.93
N VAL A 133 -9.14 -10.63 7.35
CA VAL A 133 -9.43 -10.27 8.75
C VAL A 133 -9.24 -11.48 9.68
N GLY A 134 -9.79 -12.64 9.30
CA GLY A 134 -9.64 -13.87 10.11
C GLY A 134 -8.18 -14.33 10.21
N THR A 135 -7.43 -14.22 9.11
CA THR A 135 -5.99 -14.51 9.09
C THR A 135 -5.24 -13.59 10.03
N LEU A 136 -5.53 -12.28 9.98
CA LEU A 136 -4.88 -11.28 10.85
C LEU A 136 -5.25 -11.45 12.33
N LEU A 137 -6.50 -11.80 12.64
CA LEU A 137 -6.93 -12.10 14.02
C LEU A 137 -6.19 -13.32 14.62
N TYR A 138 -5.96 -14.35 13.81
CA TYR A 138 -5.16 -15.50 14.21
C TYR A 138 -3.68 -15.12 14.43
N VAL A 139 -3.09 -14.37 13.51
CA VAL A 139 -1.73 -13.83 13.65
C VAL A 139 -1.62 -13.01 14.94
N ALA A 140 -2.58 -12.12 15.19
CA ALA A 140 -2.63 -11.31 16.41
C ALA A 140 -2.67 -12.19 17.67
N ASP A 141 -3.48 -13.25 17.66
CA ASP A 141 -3.57 -14.20 18.79
C ASP A 141 -2.22 -14.85 19.09
N LYS A 142 -1.55 -15.35 18.07
CA LYS A 142 -0.23 -15.97 18.21
C LYS A 142 0.84 -15.00 18.67
N LEU A 143 0.88 -13.81 18.10
CA LEU A 143 1.86 -12.80 18.44
C LEU A 143 1.60 -12.15 19.82
N ALA A 144 0.36 -12.18 20.32
CA ALA A 144 0.06 -11.73 21.67
C ALA A 144 0.85 -12.51 22.73
N ALA A 145 1.06 -13.81 22.53
CA ALA A 145 1.81 -14.68 23.44
C ALA A 145 3.31 -14.77 23.13
N ALA A 146 3.73 -14.34 21.93
CA ALA A 146 5.12 -14.48 21.48
C ALA A 146 6.04 -13.48 22.18
N ALA A 147 7.27 -13.92 22.50
CA ALA A 147 8.35 -13.04 22.95
C ALA A 147 9.14 -12.60 21.71
N VAL A 148 9.11 -11.31 21.37
CA VAL A 148 9.81 -10.72 20.22
C VAL A 148 10.53 -9.43 20.62
N ASP A 149 11.59 -9.10 19.91
CA ASP A 149 12.47 -7.97 20.22
C ASP A 149 12.04 -6.62 19.62
N TYR A 150 10.77 -6.50 19.26
CA TYR A 150 10.13 -5.29 18.74
C TYR A 150 8.68 -5.21 19.22
N ASN A 151 8.09 -4.04 19.10
CA ASN A 151 6.65 -3.88 19.34
C ASN A 151 5.87 -4.51 18.18
N VAL A 152 4.71 -5.07 18.48
CA VAL A 152 3.81 -5.63 17.47
C VAL A 152 2.59 -4.74 17.36
N VAL A 153 2.33 -4.25 16.16
CA VAL A 153 1.14 -3.46 15.85
C VAL A 153 0.30 -4.22 14.84
N VAL A 154 -0.96 -4.42 15.19
CA VAL A 154 -1.97 -5.04 14.31
C VAL A 154 -2.98 -3.98 13.94
N ALA A 155 -3.21 -3.78 12.64
CA ALA A 155 -4.09 -2.74 12.15
C ALA A 155 -5.16 -3.29 11.21
N PHE A 156 -6.41 -2.94 11.49
CA PHE A 156 -7.53 -3.17 10.61
C PHE A 156 -7.93 -1.82 10.01
N TRP A 157 -7.75 -1.68 8.69
CA TRP A 157 -7.98 -0.45 7.96
C TRP A 157 -9.43 -0.33 7.54
N GLY A 158 -10.10 0.75 7.94
CA GLY A 158 -11.43 1.09 7.45
C GLY A 158 -11.35 1.90 6.16
N GLY A 159 -12.50 2.14 5.54
CA GLY A 159 -12.60 2.97 4.35
C GLY A 159 -12.06 2.29 3.09
N LEU A 160 -12.26 0.98 2.90
CA LEU A 160 -11.78 0.25 1.72
C LEU A 160 -12.22 0.90 0.41
N GLU A 161 -13.45 1.38 0.33
CA GLU A 161 -14.03 2.02 -0.86
C GLU A 161 -13.34 3.33 -1.24
N ILE A 162 -12.65 3.94 -0.28
CA ILE A 162 -11.92 5.20 -0.46
C ILE A 162 -10.41 5.01 -0.24
N SER A 163 -9.91 3.82 -0.49
CA SER A 163 -8.49 3.46 -0.26
C SER A 163 -7.49 4.39 -0.95
N GLY A 164 -7.93 5.16 -1.95
CA GLY A 164 -7.13 6.19 -2.59
C GLY A 164 -6.77 7.36 -1.67
N ASP A 165 -7.59 7.61 -0.66
CA ASP A 165 -7.43 8.71 0.31
C ASP A 165 -6.72 8.26 1.60
N PHE A 166 -6.23 7.01 1.66
CA PHE A 166 -5.47 6.52 2.82
C PHE A 166 -4.20 7.36 3.02
N SER A 167 -4.05 7.89 4.23
CA SER A 167 -2.82 8.56 4.66
C SER A 167 -2.05 7.67 5.64
N VAL A 168 -0.78 7.42 5.36
CA VAL A 168 0.10 6.66 6.27
C VAL A 168 0.34 7.40 7.58
N GLU A 169 0.21 8.73 7.60
CA GLU A 169 0.32 9.55 8.81
C GLU A 169 -0.81 9.21 9.81
N ASP A 170 -1.93 8.72 9.30
CA ASP A 170 -3.10 8.34 10.08
C ASP A 170 -3.03 6.88 10.60
N CYS A 171 -1.94 6.17 10.32
CA CYS A 171 -1.78 4.76 10.75
C CYS A 171 -1.67 4.57 12.27
N GLY A 172 -1.65 5.66 13.05
CA GLY A 172 -1.67 5.63 14.53
C GLY A 172 -0.35 5.22 15.18
N VAL A 173 0.72 5.09 14.39
CA VAL A 173 2.09 4.81 14.82
C VAL A 173 3.04 5.79 14.12
N SER A 174 4.13 6.17 14.78
CA SER A 174 5.15 6.98 14.13
C SER A 174 5.79 6.20 12.98
N LEU A 175 5.85 6.80 11.79
CA LEU A 175 6.45 6.17 10.60
C LEU A 175 7.89 5.76 10.85
N ASP A 176 8.65 6.59 11.58
CA ASP A 176 10.04 6.30 11.94
C ASP A 176 10.18 5.06 12.84
N SER A 177 9.12 4.66 13.55
CA SER A 177 9.15 3.46 14.38
C SER A 177 8.84 2.19 13.61
N ILE A 178 8.29 2.26 12.41
CA ILE A 178 7.90 1.09 11.63
C ILE A 178 9.15 0.50 10.94
N ALA A 179 9.56 -0.68 11.38
CA ALA A 179 10.67 -1.41 10.77
C ALA A 179 10.25 -2.23 9.54
N LEU A 180 9.01 -2.71 9.55
CA LEU A 180 8.41 -3.50 8.46
C LEU A 180 6.90 -3.34 8.50
N TYR A 181 6.29 -3.18 7.32
CA TYR A 181 4.85 -3.32 7.13
C TYR A 181 4.54 -4.64 6.42
N ILE A 182 3.65 -5.45 7.00
CA ILE A 182 3.13 -6.69 6.40
C ILE A 182 1.65 -6.46 6.07
N ASN A 183 1.31 -6.56 4.81
CA ASN A 183 -0.08 -6.44 4.34
C ASN A 183 -0.68 -7.82 4.09
N LEU A 184 -1.93 -8.01 4.50
CA LEU A 184 -2.73 -9.19 4.19
C LEU A 184 -3.93 -8.75 3.36
N ASP A 185 -3.99 -9.19 2.11
CA ASP A 185 -4.98 -8.75 1.15
C ASP A 185 -5.62 -9.93 0.44
N ALA A 186 -6.95 -10.05 0.50
CA ALA A 186 -7.71 -11.11 -0.15
C ALA A 186 -7.13 -12.53 0.03
N VAL A 187 -6.57 -12.85 1.22
CA VAL A 187 -5.92 -14.13 1.51
C VAL A 187 -6.85 -15.30 1.19
N ALA A 188 -6.31 -16.34 0.56
CA ALA A 188 -7.02 -17.53 0.10
C ALA A 188 -8.08 -17.28 -0.98
N VAL A 189 -8.08 -16.12 -1.63
CA VAL A 189 -8.94 -15.83 -2.80
C VAL A 189 -8.20 -16.19 -4.09
N GLY A 190 -8.93 -16.65 -5.12
CA GLY A 190 -8.35 -17.03 -6.40
C GLY A 190 -7.56 -18.34 -6.34
N ASP A 191 -6.67 -18.56 -7.32
CA ASP A 191 -6.00 -19.85 -7.50
C ASP A 191 -4.79 -20.03 -6.56
N HIS A 192 -4.13 -18.94 -6.19
CA HIS A 192 -2.91 -18.96 -5.37
C HIS A 192 -2.86 -17.80 -4.38
N ASP A 193 -2.04 -17.94 -3.36
CA ASP A 193 -1.54 -16.85 -2.54
C ASP A 193 -0.16 -16.46 -3.02
N TYR A 194 0.07 -15.16 -3.13
CA TYR A 194 1.30 -14.58 -3.65
C TYR A 194 2.02 -13.76 -2.58
N LEU A 195 3.33 -13.74 -2.68
CA LEU A 195 4.22 -12.92 -1.88
C LEU A 195 4.89 -11.89 -2.78
N TYR A 196 4.84 -10.64 -2.40
CA TYR A 196 5.44 -9.52 -3.11
C TYR A 196 6.02 -8.50 -2.14
N ALA A 197 7.18 -7.97 -2.45
CA ALA A 197 7.79 -6.88 -1.68
C ALA A 197 8.09 -5.66 -2.54
N ASP A 198 8.62 -5.86 -3.76
CA ASP A 198 8.97 -4.78 -4.69
C ASP A 198 9.25 -5.40 -6.09
N ASP A 199 9.43 -4.56 -7.09
CA ASP A 199 9.80 -4.93 -8.48
C ASP A 199 11.17 -5.57 -8.62
N VAL A 200 11.99 -5.41 -7.61
CA VAL A 200 13.30 -6.05 -7.50
C VAL A 200 13.29 -6.96 -6.28
N PRO A 201 14.01 -8.08 -6.31
CA PRO A 201 14.13 -8.94 -5.14
C PRO A 201 14.60 -8.15 -3.93
N ARG A 202 13.88 -8.26 -2.83
CA ARG A 202 14.16 -7.59 -1.56
C ARG A 202 14.44 -8.61 -0.46
N ALA A 203 15.21 -8.20 0.53
CA ALA A 203 15.59 -9.06 1.65
C ALA A 203 14.37 -9.65 2.38
N GLN A 204 13.33 -8.87 2.58
CA GLN A 204 12.12 -9.32 3.25
C GLN A 204 11.34 -10.33 2.40
N GLU A 205 11.29 -10.19 1.08
CA GLU A 205 10.65 -11.17 0.20
C GLU A 205 11.39 -12.50 0.23
N GLU A 206 12.72 -12.47 0.08
CA GLU A 206 13.56 -13.66 0.17
C GLU A 206 13.40 -14.38 1.50
N TYR A 207 13.40 -13.64 2.60
CA TYR A 207 13.24 -14.18 3.94
C TYR A 207 11.90 -14.90 4.12
N PHE A 208 10.78 -14.23 3.83
CA PHE A 208 9.44 -14.84 3.98
C PHE A 208 9.21 -16.00 3.01
N ARG A 209 9.85 -15.98 1.84
CA ARG A 209 9.82 -17.10 0.90
C ARG A 209 10.56 -18.33 1.47
N ASN A 210 11.69 -18.12 2.12
CA ASN A 210 12.42 -19.20 2.79
C ASN A 210 11.58 -19.77 3.93
N VAL A 211 10.95 -18.94 4.75
CA VAL A 211 10.01 -19.38 5.80
C VAL A 211 8.86 -20.19 5.20
N ALA A 212 8.28 -19.75 4.10
CA ALA A 212 7.22 -20.50 3.40
C ALA A 212 7.71 -21.87 2.92
N SER A 213 8.91 -21.92 2.34
CA SER A 213 9.55 -23.15 1.91
C SER A 213 9.80 -24.13 3.07
N ASP A 214 10.32 -23.64 4.19
CA ASP A 214 10.60 -24.44 5.38
C ASP A 214 9.32 -25.04 5.99
N LEU A 215 8.21 -24.31 5.88
CA LEU A 215 6.89 -24.77 6.30
C LEU A 215 6.19 -25.67 5.25
N GLY A 216 6.77 -25.84 4.07
CA GLY A 216 6.12 -26.55 2.96
C GLY A 216 4.86 -25.85 2.44
N ALA A 217 4.74 -24.54 2.67
CA ALA A 217 3.58 -23.76 2.27
C ALA A 217 3.64 -23.38 0.79
N ASN A 218 2.51 -23.51 0.10
CA ASN A 218 2.39 -23.17 -1.31
C ASN A 218 2.03 -21.70 -1.51
N VAL A 219 3.00 -20.81 -1.30
CA VAL A 219 2.88 -19.37 -1.58
C VAL A 219 3.86 -19.03 -2.71
N LEU A 220 3.36 -18.42 -3.77
CA LEU A 220 4.14 -18.12 -4.97
C LEU A 220 4.73 -16.71 -4.89
N SER A 221 5.85 -16.49 -5.56
CA SER A 221 6.29 -15.12 -5.84
C SER A 221 5.34 -14.49 -6.84
N ALA A 222 4.99 -13.22 -6.62
CA ALA A 222 4.22 -12.48 -7.61
C ALA A 222 4.97 -12.46 -8.95
N PRO A 223 4.28 -12.63 -10.08
CA PRO A 223 4.90 -12.61 -11.39
C PRO A 223 5.65 -11.29 -11.62
N VAL A 224 6.93 -11.39 -12.01
CA VAL A 224 7.73 -10.21 -12.34
C VAL A 224 7.35 -9.70 -13.73
N TYR A 225 6.80 -8.53 -13.77
CA TYR A 225 6.11 -7.93 -14.90
C TYR A 225 6.99 -7.57 -16.11
N LYS A 226 8.30 -7.45 -15.96
CA LYS A 226 9.22 -6.85 -16.97
C LYS A 226 9.17 -7.48 -18.37
N LYS A 227 8.73 -8.72 -18.51
CA LYS A 227 8.66 -9.38 -19.83
C LYS A 227 7.28 -9.31 -20.50
N GLN A 228 6.23 -9.15 -19.74
CA GLN A 228 4.85 -9.18 -20.24
C GLN A 228 4.29 -7.79 -20.52
N ALA A 229 4.77 -6.75 -19.84
CA ALA A 229 4.41 -5.36 -20.13
C ALA A 229 4.61 -4.97 -21.60
N ALA A 230 5.60 -5.52 -22.26
CA ALA A 230 5.85 -5.27 -23.69
C ALA A 230 4.78 -5.85 -24.62
N LEU A 231 3.97 -6.82 -24.14
CA LEU A 231 2.96 -7.51 -24.96
C LEU A 231 1.55 -6.91 -24.81
N VAL A 232 1.27 -6.22 -23.71
CA VAL A 232 -0.11 -5.80 -23.34
C VAL A 232 -0.31 -4.28 -23.46
N TYR A 233 0.76 -3.50 -23.53
CA TYR A 233 0.63 -2.04 -23.63
C TYR A 233 0.48 -1.57 -25.07
N SER A 234 -0.75 -1.23 -25.41
CA SER A 234 -0.96 -0.14 -26.36
C SER A 234 -0.70 1.18 -25.60
N ASP A 235 -0.06 2.16 -26.26
CA ASP A 235 0.19 3.51 -25.76
C ASP A 235 -1.08 4.29 -25.28
N LYS A 236 -2.20 3.59 -25.12
CA LYS A 236 -3.52 4.14 -24.83
C LYS A 236 -4.06 3.80 -23.45
N ASP A 237 -3.38 2.96 -22.66
CA ASP A 237 -3.82 2.67 -21.29
C ASP A 237 -2.96 3.47 -20.30
N PRO A 238 -3.47 4.57 -19.73
CA PRO A 238 -2.75 5.40 -18.76
C PRO A 238 -2.60 4.70 -17.39
N TYR A 239 -3.31 3.60 -17.17
CA TYR A 239 -3.26 2.84 -15.91
C TYR A 239 -2.26 1.71 -16.02
N ASN A 240 -1.01 2.08 -15.86
CA ASN A 240 0.10 1.14 -15.80
C ASN A 240 0.04 0.32 -14.51
N TYR A 241 -0.79 -0.71 -14.46
CA TYR A 241 -0.78 -1.70 -13.38
C TYR A 241 0.46 -2.58 -13.51
N SER A 242 1.62 -1.96 -13.42
CA SER A 242 2.89 -2.66 -13.63
C SER A 242 3.18 -3.70 -12.55
N HIS A 243 2.33 -3.81 -11.49
CA HIS A 243 2.71 -4.55 -10.31
C HIS A 243 1.51 -5.19 -9.64
N ALA A 244 1.42 -6.50 -9.74
CA ALA A 244 0.43 -7.31 -9.06
C ALA A 244 0.43 -7.14 -7.51
N GLY A 245 1.45 -6.51 -6.96
CA GLY A 245 1.58 -6.28 -5.52
C GLY A 245 1.42 -4.84 -5.05
N LEU A 246 1.20 -3.88 -5.96
CA LEU A 246 0.98 -2.47 -5.58
C LEU A 246 -0.49 -2.14 -5.30
N VAL A 247 -1.34 -3.14 -5.22
CA VAL A 247 -2.73 -2.98 -4.84
C VAL A 247 -2.80 -2.97 -3.30
N GLY A 248 -3.51 -2.02 -2.74
CA GLY A 248 -3.72 -1.95 -1.29
C GLY A 248 -2.83 -0.94 -0.56
N VAL A 249 -2.84 -1.04 0.77
CA VAL A 249 -2.21 -0.06 1.68
C VAL A 249 -0.68 -0.10 1.63
N ASN A 250 -0.09 -1.23 1.27
CA ASN A 250 1.37 -1.38 1.20
C ASN A 250 2.06 -0.33 0.31
N ARG A 251 1.42 0.11 -0.78
CA ARG A 251 1.97 1.14 -1.68
C ARG A 251 2.27 2.47 -0.97
N PHE A 252 1.44 2.83 0.01
CA PHE A 252 1.61 4.08 0.75
C PHE A 252 2.82 4.01 1.69
N PHE A 253 3.00 2.88 2.39
CA PHE A 253 4.17 2.64 3.24
C PHE A 253 5.47 2.53 2.42
N MET A 254 5.42 1.90 1.25
CA MET A 254 6.56 1.87 0.31
C MET A 254 6.94 3.28 -0.15
N GLY A 255 5.97 4.17 -0.37
CA GLY A 255 6.19 5.58 -0.70
C GLY A 255 6.99 6.33 0.36
N GLU A 256 6.85 5.94 1.64
CA GLU A 256 7.60 6.48 2.78
C GLU A 256 8.92 5.75 3.05
N ASN A 257 9.39 4.93 2.12
CA ASN A 257 10.61 4.14 2.26
C ASN A 257 10.57 3.16 3.46
N ILE A 258 9.39 2.66 3.81
CA ILE A 258 9.21 1.60 4.79
C ILE A 258 9.27 0.26 4.05
N PRO A 259 10.12 -0.68 4.48
CA PRO A 259 10.11 -2.04 3.92
C PRO A 259 8.72 -2.67 4.05
N CYS A 260 8.22 -3.25 2.95
CA CYS A 260 6.89 -3.85 2.92
C CYS A 260 6.95 -5.30 2.41
N VAL A 261 6.01 -6.10 2.89
CA VAL A 261 5.68 -7.42 2.35
C VAL A 261 4.17 -7.50 2.19
N ASN A 262 3.72 -7.88 1.02
CA ASN A 262 2.30 -8.10 0.72
C ASN A 262 2.04 -9.58 0.50
N PHE A 263 1.14 -10.16 1.29
CA PHE A 263 0.54 -11.47 1.05
C PHE A 263 -0.85 -11.25 0.48
N PHE A 264 -1.08 -11.71 -0.72
CA PHE A 264 -2.37 -11.50 -1.38
C PHE A 264 -2.80 -12.73 -2.16
N GLY A 265 -4.10 -12.99 -2.13
CA GLY A 265 -4.71 -14.07 -2.87
C GLY A 265 -5.21 -13.63 -4.22
N GLY A 266 -5.26 -14.55 -5.19
CA GLY A 266 -5.83 -14.29 -6.51
C GLY A 266 -5.39 -15.25 -7.59
N ALA A 267 -5.61 -14.84 -8.85
CA ALA A 267 -5.24 -15.59 -10.03
C ALA A 267 -4.55 -14.70 -11.05
N TRP A 268 -3.39 -15.12 -11.50
CA TRP A 268 -2.66 -14.42 -12.53
C TRP A 268 -3.12 -14.87 -13.92
N ASP A 269 -3.57 -13.93 -14.72
CA ASP A 269 -3.93 -14.18 -16.11
C ASP A 269 -2.73 -13.90 -17.01
N TYR A 270 -2.09 -14.96 -17.48
CA TYR A 270 -0.92 -14.86 -18.35
C TYR A 270 -1.24 -14.33 -19.74
N ASP A 271 -2.48 -14.46 -20.20
CA ASP A 271 -2.88 -14.02 -21.54
C ASP A 271 -3.05 -12.51 -21.62
N CYS A 272 -3.57 -11.90 -20.57
CA CYS A 272 -3.74 -10.45 -20.51
C CYS A 272 -2.68 -9.74 -19.67
N GLY A 273 -1.79 -10.47 -19.02
CA GLY A 273 -0.64 -9.88 -18.30
C GLY A 273 -0.99 -9.14 -17.04
N PHE A 274 -2.20 -9.29 -16.49
CA PHE A 274 -2.54 -8.73 -15.20
C PHE A 274 -3.25 -9.73 -14.31
N TYR A 275 -3.26 -9.30 -13.06
CA TYR A 275 -3.86 -10.02 -12.00
C TYR A 275 -5.39 -9.98 -12.16
N ARG A 276 -5.98 -11.14 -12.25
CA ARG A 276 -7.44 -11.32 -12.28
C ARG A 276 -7.84 -12.45 -11.35
N TYR A 277 -9.04 -12.40 -10.89
CA TYR A 277 -9.71 -13.58 -10.32
C TYR A 277 -10.11 -14.48 -11.50
N SER A 278 -9.17 -15.29 -11.98
CA SER A 278 -9.25 -15.98 -13.27
C SER A 278 -10.46 -16.89 -13.38
N GLY A 279 -11.03 -16.99 -14.58
CA GLY A 279 -12.04 -17.97 -14.99
C GLY A 279 -13.32 -18.05 -14.16
N LYS A 280 -13.27 -17.54 -12.95
CA LYS A 280 -14.32 -17.55 -11.93
C LYS A 280 -14.90 -16.16 -11.70
N GLY A 281 -14.45 -15.17 -12.47
CA GLY A 281 -14.89 -13.79 -12.41
C GLY A 281 -14.23 -12.98 -11.29
N ILE A 282 -14.46 -11.66 -11.30
CA ILE A 282 -14.10 -10.78 -10.20
C ILE A 282 -15.07 -11.06 -9.06
N ILE A 283 -14.56 -11.48 -7.90
CA ILE A 283 -15.38 -11.81 -6.73
C ILE A 283 -15.54 -10.58 -5.83
N GLU A 284 -14.42 -9.91 -5.55
CA GLU A 284 -14.35 -8.78 -4.63
C GLU A 284 -15.27 -7.64 -5.07
N GLY A 285 -16.05 -7.12 -4.12
CA GLY A 285 -17.02 -6.06 -4.38
C GLY A 285 -18.27 -6.47 -5.16
N THR A 286 -18.50 -7.77 -5.40
CA THR A 286 -19.69 -8.26 -6.08
C THR A 286 -20.64 -9.00 -5.12
N SER A 287 -21.85 -9.31 -5.60
CA SER A 287 -22.85 -10.11 -4.85
C SER A 287 -22.37 -11.53 -4.52
N ILE A 288 -21.40 -12.04 -5.26
CA ILE A 288 -20.80 -13.38 -5.03
C ILE A 288 -19.57 -13.32 -4.13
N ASP A 289 -19.18 -12.16 -3.62
CA ASP A 289 -18.10 -12.04 -2.64
C ASP A 289 -18.55 -12.56 -1.27
N THR A 290 -18.65 -13.87 -1.18
CA THR A 290 -19.03 -14.60 0.02
C THR A 290 -18.04 -15.72 0.30
N ILE A 291 -17.86 -16.09 1.57
CA ILE A 291 -16.98 -17.22 1.94
C ILE A 291 -17.41 -18.49 1.25
N ASP A 292 -18.72 -18.77 1.18
CA ASP A 292 -19.25 -19.98 0.54
C ASP A 292 -18.86 -20.07 -0.96
N LYS A 293 -18.86 -18.93 -1.67
CA LYS A 293 -18.44 -18.90 -3.07
C LYS A 293 -16.93 -19.03 -3.23
N ILE A 294 -16.17 -18.43 -2.34
CA ILE A 294 -14.70 -18.61 -2.32
C ILE A 294 -14.36 -20.07 -2.02
N ASP A 295 -15.06 -20.70 -1.08
CA ASP A 295 -14.91 -22.12 -0.77
C ASP A 295 -15.21 -23.00 -2.00
N GLU A 296 -16.31 -22.72 -2.69
CA GLU A 296 -16.65 -23.44 -3.92
C GLU A 296 -15.52 -23.32 -4.95
N PHE A 297 -14.96 -22.16 -5.14
CA PHE A 297 -13.85 -21.91 -6.08
C PHE A 297 -12.54 -22.56 -5.65
N ASN A 298 -12.27 -22.64 -4.35
CA ASN A 298 -11.08 -23.28 -3.80
C ASN A 298 -11.20 -24.82 -3.75
N GLY A 299 -12.39 -25.39 -3.97
CA GLY A 299 -12.64 -26.84 -3.84
C GLY A 299 -13.03 -27.27 -2.42
N GLY A 300 -13.58 -26.37 -1.63
CA GLY A 300 -14.17 -26.59 -0.32
C GLY A 300 -13.51 -25.79 0.81
N SER A 301 -14.25 -25.61 1.89
CA SER A 301 -13.83 -24.81 3.07
C SER A 301 -12.52 -25.30 3.70
N ALA A 302 -12.26 -26.62 3.67
CA ALA A 302 -10.99 -27.17 4.17
C ALA A 302 -9.78 -26.64 3.39
N LYS A 303 -9.91 -26.43 2.08
CA LYS A 303 -8.84 -25.86 1.25
C LYS A 303 -8.64 -24.37 1.51
N THR A 304 -9.73 -23.63 1.67
CA THR A 304 -9.66 -22.23 2.07
C THR A 304 -8.97 -22.09 3.43
N ALA A 305 -9.37 -22.91 4.41
CA ALA A 305 -8.77 -22.91 5.74
C ALA A 305 -7.27 -23.28 5.72
N GLU A 306 -6.88 -24.27 4.91
CA GLU A 306 -5.47 -24.67 4.72
C GLU A 306 -4.63 -23.50 4.20
N ARG A 307 -5.11 -22.79 3.19
CA ARG A 307 -4.42 -21.63 2.60
C ARG A 307 -4.29 -20.48 3.59
N MET A 308 -5.37 -20.12 4.29
CA MET A 308 -5.34 -19.08 5.34
C MET A 308 -4.33 -19.42 6.44
N LEU A 309 -4.34 -20.67 6.92
CA LEU A 309 -3.42 -21.14 7.95
C LEU A 309 -1.97 -21.11 7.47
N ALA A 310 -1.72 -21.45 6.20
CA ALA A 310 -0.39 -21.39 5.61
C ALA A 310 0.16 -19.94 5.64
N VAL A 311 -0.60 -18.96 5.16
CA VAL A 311 -0.21 -17.54 5.19
C VAL A 311 -0.01 -17.07 6.63
N ALA A 312 -0.94 -17.37 7.54
CA ALA A 312 -0.83 -17.00 8.94
C ALA A 312 0.44 -17.56 9.59
N ASN A 313 0.74 -18.84 9.36
CA ASN A 313 1.93 -19.47 9.89
C ASN A 313 3.23 -18.88 9.31
N ILE A 314 3.26 -18.52 8.04
CA ILE A 314 4.40 -17.83 7.43
C ILE A 314 4.65 -16.49 8.14
N VAL A 315 3.61 -15.71 8.37
CA VAL A 315 3.73 -14.43 9.06
C VAL A 315 4.20 -14.62 10.51
N VAL A 316 3.56 -15.53 11.26
CA VAL A 316 3.93 -15.78 12.66
C VAL A 316 5.36 -16.29 12.78
N ASN A 317 5.73 -17.34 12.03
CA ASN A 317 7.08 -17.93 12.10
C ASN A 317 8.13 -16.96 11.55
N GLY A 318 7.78 -16.16 10.52
CA GLY A 318 8.66 -15.14 10.01
C GLY A 318 8.97 -14.09 11.08
N VAL A 319 7.94 -13.53 11.70
CA VAL A 319 8.07 -12.47 12.69
C VAL A 319 8.75 -12.95 13.98
N THR A 320 8.59 -14.23 14.37
CA THR A 320 9.21 -14.82 15.57
C THR A 320 10.54 -15.53 15.32
N GLY A 321 10.98 -15.65 14.04
CA GLY A 321 12.15 -16.39 13.64
C GLY A 321 13.47 -15.70 14.01
N GLU A 322 14.50 -16.49 14.33
CA GLU A 322 15.82 -15.98 14.72
C GLU A 322 16.48 -15.07 13.66
N GLY A 323 16.23 -15.29 12.38
CA GLY A 323 16.78 -14.48 11.28
C GLY A 323 16.08 -13.16 11.03
N PHE A 324 14.96 -12.89 11.70
CA PHE A 324 14.10 -11.74 11.41
C PHE A 324 14.79 -10.39 11.64
N ALA A 325 15.52 -10.22 12.75
CA ALA A 325 16.23 -8.98 13.05
C ALA A 325 17.28 -8.66 11.97
N ALA A 326 18.07 -9.65 11.56
CA ALA A 326 19.06 -9.48 10.50
C ALA A 326 18.41 -9.15 9.14
N MET A 327 17.26 -9.73 8.86
CA MET A 327 16.46 -9.37 7.69
C MET A 327 15.99 -7.92 7.73
N LEU A 328 15.48 -7.44 8.90
CA LEU A 328 15.04 -6.05 9.05
C LEU A 328 16.17 -5.06 8.77
N ASP A 329 17.36 -5.29 9.32
CA ASP A 329 18.54 -4.44 9.08
C ASP A 329 18.89 -4.37 7.58
N LYS A 330 18.87 -5.52 6.90
CA LYS A 330 19.12 -5.60 5.46
C LYS A 330 18.04 -4.89 4.65
N ALA A 331 16.78 -5.14 4.95
CA ALA A 331 15.63 -4.52 4.27
C ALA A 331 15.65 -2.99 4.38
N GLN A 332 15.92 -2.46 5.58
CA GLN A 332 16.02 -1.03 5.82
C GLN A 332 17.19 -0.41 5.04
N SER A 333 18.33 -1.11 4.96
CA SER A 333 19.49 -0.63 4.20
C SER A 333 19.22 -0.59 2.69
N GLU A 334 18.48 -1.57 2.16
CA GLU A 334 18.10 -1.63 0.76
C GLU A 334 17.18 -0.48 0.35
N VAL A 335 16.18 -0.17 1.16
CA VAL A 335 15.24 0.94 0.91
C VAL A 335 15.96 2.28 1.02
N SER A 336 16.74 2.49 2.07
CA SER A 336 17.53 3.73 2.28
C SER A 336 18.55 3.95 1.20
N GLY A 337 19.25 2.89 0.75
CA GLY A 337 20.24 2.94 -0.32
C GLY A 337 19.64 3.30 -1.68
N THR A 338 18.43 2.83 -1.96
CA THR A 338 17.71 3.16 -3.21
C THR A 338 17.32 4.64 -3.27
N SER A 339 16.80 5.18 -2.17
CA SER A 339 16.44 6.60 -2.06
C SER A 339 17.66 7.51 -2.24
N LEU A 340 18.78 7.20 -1.57
CA LEU A 340 19.99 8.01 -1.66
C LEU A 340 20.59 8.00 -3.07
N ASN A 341 20.64 6.82 -3.71
CA ASN A 341 21.19 6.68 -5.05
C ASN A 341 20.33 7.38 -6.12
N SER A 342 19.01 7.30 -6.03
CA SER A 342 18.11 7.97 -6.97
C SER A 342 18.21 9.48 -6.86
N SER A 343 18.22 10.03 -5.63
CA SER A 343 18.37 11.47 -5.39
C SER A 343 19.74 11.98 -5.84
N LEU A 344 20.82 11.25 -5.51
CA LEU A 344 22.19 11.62 -5.91
C LEU A 344 22.35 11.60 -7.43
N SER A 345 21.78 10.61 -8.10
CA SER A 345 21.78 10.51 -9.57
C SER A 345 20.99 11.65 -10.20
N PHE A 346 19.84 12.02 -9.65
CA PHE A 346 19.04 13.15 -10.12
C PHE A 346 19.81 14.48 -9.98
N TYR A 347 20.42 14.75 -8.83
CA TYR A 347 21.23 15.95 -8.62
C TYR A 347 22.47 15.97 -9.52
N LEU A 348 23.13 14.84 -9.73
CA LEU A 348 24.29 14.74 -10.62
C LEU A 348 23.91 15.04 -12.07
N ILE A 349 22.82 14.46 -12.56
CA ILE A 349 22.32 14.68 -13.93
C ILE A 349 21.90 16.15 -14.11
N SER A 350 21.19 16.73 -13.13
CA SER A 350 20.80 18.14 -13.16
C SER A 350 22.02 19.06 -13.15
N PHE A 351 23.03 18.77 -12.33
CA PHE A 351 24.27 19.55 -12.27
C PHE A 351 25.05 19.48 -13.59
N ILE A 352 25.22 18.28 -14.17
CA ILE A 352 25.89 18.09 -15.45
C ILE A 352 25.12 18.82 -16.57
N GLY A 353 23.79 18.69 -16.61
CA GLY A 353 22.96 19.39 -17.60
C GLY A 353 23.10 20.91 -17.52
N THR A 354 23.08 21.44 -16.30
CA THR A 354 23.27 22.88 -16.08
C THR A 354 24.69 23.34 -16.48
N ALA A 355 25.72 22.59 -16.13
CA ALA A 355 27.10 22.91 -16.52
C ALA A 355 27.29 22.92 -18.04
N LEU A 356 26.70 21.96 -18.75
CA LEU A 356 26.73 21.88 -20.21
C LEU A 356 26.01 23.09 -20.85
N LEU A 357 24.88 23.50 -20.29
CA LEU A 357 24.13 24.69 -20.73
C LEU A 357 24.98 25.95 -20.59
N PHE A 358 25.62 26.15 -19.44
CA PHE A 358 26.51 27.28 -19.24
C PHE A 358 27.72 27.26 -20.17
N ALA A 359 28.34 26.10 -20.39
CA ALA A 359 29.42 25.97 -21.35
C ALA A 359 28.99 26.35 -22.76
N TRP A 360 27.82 25.90 -23.18
CA TRP A 360 27.23 26.24 -24.47
C TRP A 360 26.94 27.74 -24.63
N LEU A 361 26.38 28.39 -23.59
CA LEU A 361 26.15 29.84 -23.59
C LEU A 361 27.45 30.62 -23.67
N ILE A 362 28.51 30.20 -22.99
CA ILE A 362 29.84 30.82 -23.07
C ILE A 362 30.39 30.71 -24.51
N ILE A 363 30.27 29.52 -25.14
CA ILE A 363 30.71 29.32 -26.53
C ILE A 363 29.95 30.24 -27.49
N LEU A 364 28.62 30.37 -27.33
CA LEU A 364 27.81 31.29 -28.13
C LEU A 364 28.23 32.75 -27.94
N TYR A 365 28.46 33.16 -26.69
CA TYR A 365 28.90 34.51 -26.38
C TYR A 365 30.27 34.84 -27.01
N VAL A 366 31.22 33.93 -26.90
CA VAL A 366 32.55 34.06 -27.52
C VAL A 366 32.46 34.09 -29.03
N LYS A 367 31.63 33.27 -29.66
CA LYS A 367 31.39 33.24 -31.09
C LYS A 367 30.77 34.57 -31.58
N GLN A 368 29.73 35.07 -30.92
CA GLN A 368 29.13 36.36 -31.21
C GLN A 368 30.14 37.52 -31.07
N GLY A 369 31.00 37.46 -30.04
CA GLY A 369 32.05 38.46 -29.85
C GLY A 369 33.09 38.41 -30.96
N LYS A 370 33.41 37.23 -31.49
CA LYS A 370 34.32 37.05 -32.63
C LYS A 370 33.70 37.59 -33.93
N ASP A 371 32.45 37.21 -34.19
CA ASP A 371 31.71 37.65 -35.39
C ASP A 371 31.55 39.19 -35.41
N ARG A 372 31.28 39.83 -34.26
CA ARG A 372 31.27 41.28 -34.14
C ARG A 372 32.61 41.93 -34.45
N ARG A 373 33.74 41.36 -33.99
CA ARG A 373 35.09 41.89 -34.29
C ARG A 373 35.43 41.75 -35.75
N GLU A 374 35.10 40.60 -36.38
CA GLU A 374 35.33 40.39 -37.82
C GLU A 374 34.55 41.35 -38.67
N ASN A 375 33.27 41.59 -38.33
CA ASN A 375 32.41 42.57 -39.02
C ASN A 375 32.96 44.04 -38.89
N VAL A 376 33.45 44.39 -37.71
CA VAL A 376 34.08 45.72 -37.48
C VAL A 376 35.38 45.85 -38.28
N TRP A 377 36.17 44.78 -38.35
CA TRP A 377 37.40 44.76 -39.17
C TRP A 377 37.10 44.84 -40.65
N GLU A 378 36.15 44.07 -41.17
CA GLU A 378 35.76 44.15 -42.59
C GLU A 378 35.18 45.50 -43.00
N ALA A 379 34.38 46.13 -42.12
CA ALA A 379 33.90 47.49 -42.33
C ALA A 379 35.02 48.51 -42.36
N SER A 380 36.05 48.34 -41.51
CA SER A 380 37.23 49.24 -41.48
C SER A 380 38.12 49.10 -42.70
N PHE A 381 38.15 47.95 -43.39
CA PHE A 381 38.93 47.73 -44.60
C PHE A 381 38.20 48.13 -45.90
N LYS A 382 36.84 48.17 -45.87
CA LYS A 382 36.07 48.58 -47.06
C LYS A 382 36.02 50.08 -47.27
N ASN A 383 36.22 50.88 -46.22
CA ASN A 383 36.35 52.31 -46.33
C ASN A 383 37.80 52.67 -46.43
N GLY A 384 38.30 52.96 -47.66
CA GLY A 384 39.69 53.34 -47.94
C GLY A 384 40.15 54.56 -47.17
N PRO A 385 41.47 54.95 -47.29
CA PRO A 385 42.08 55.92 -46.39
C PRO A 385 41.54 57.37 -46.47
N ASP A 386 40.50 57.62 -47.27
CA ASP A 386 39.90 58.97 -47.47
C ASP A 386 38.47 59.10 -46.90
N GLY A 387 37.92 58.06 -46.23
CA GLY A 387 36.61 58.15 -45.61
C GLY A 387 36.71 58.32 -44.10
N ASP A 388 35.98 59.30 -43.54
CA ASP A 388 35.86 59.47 -42.09
C ASP A 388 35.15 58.24 -41.48
N PRO A 389 35.82 57.43 -40.66
CA PRO A 389 35.21 56.20 -40.14
C PRO A 389 34.05 56.48 -39.17
N TYR A 390 33.71 57.72 -38.94
CA TYR A 390 32.64 58.13 -38.03
C TYR A 390 31.44 58.77 -38.74
N GLU A 391 31.44 58.96 -40.07
CA GLU A 391 30.34 59.59 -40.81
C GLU A 391 29.08 58.77 -40.83
N GLU A 392 29.22 57.44 -40.76
CA GLU A 392 28.07 56.48 -40.76
C GLU A 392 27.31 56.45 -39.40
N PHE A 393 27.92 56.98 -38.34
CA PHE A 393 27.25 57.05 -37.02
C PHE A 393 26.50 58.35 -36.76
N ARG A 394 26.52 59.32 -37.67
CA ARG A 394 25.81 60.60 -37.50
C ARG A 394 24.39 60.63 -38.04
N GLY A 395 23.90 59.57 -38.66
CA GLY A 395 22.57 59.53 -39.29
C GLY A 395 21.65 58.40 -38.90
N GLY A 396 22.04 57.51 -37.94
CA GLY A 396 21.22 56.41 -37.53
C GLY A 396 20.50 56.67 -36.20
N GLU A 397 19.17 56.60 -36.28
CA GLU A 397 18.34 56.55 -35.05
C GLU A 397 18.84 55.46 -34.11
N THR A 398 18.99 55.81 -32.85
CA THR A 398 19.42 54.82 -31.82
C THR A 398 18.36 53.74 -31.69
N PRO A 399 18.76 52.44 -31.50
CA PRO A 399 17.81 51.31 -31.42
C PRO A 399 16.89 51.35 -30.19
N PHE A 400 16.87 52.43 -29.44
CA PHE A 400 16.11 52.55 -28.18
C PHE A 400 14.83 53.42 -28.28
N ASP A 401 14.52 54.03 -29.43
CA ASP A 401 13.36 54.89 -29.56
C ASP A 401 12.05 54.19 -29.93
N ASN A 402 12.01 52.87 -29.97
CA ASN A 402 10.77 52.09 -30.29
C ASN A 402 10.36 51.12 -29.13
N VAL A 403 10.49 51.50 -27.89
CA VAL A 403 9.76 50.83 -26.82
C VAL A 403 8.38 51.49 -26.72
N LYS A 404 7.44 51.03 -27.53
CA LYS A 404 6.03 51.31 -27.32
C LYS A 404 5.55 50.54 -26.09
N ASN A 405 5.18 51.30 -25.06
CA ASN A 405 4.43 50.89 -23.90
C ASN A 405 3.14 50.16 -24.36
N PRO A 406 2.87 48.93 -23.90
CA PRO A 406 1.57 48.34 -24.14
C PRO A 406 0.61 48.83 -23.02
N GLU A 407 -0.11 49.90 -23.34
CA GLU A 407 -1.34 50.22 -22.64
C GLU A 407 -2.46 49.24 -23.03
N ASN A 408 -3.07 48.70 -21.97
CA ASN A 408 -4.47 48.29 -21.85
C ASN A 408 -5.23 47.90 -23.12
N ASN A 409 -5.56 46.63 -23.20
CA ASN A 409 -6.82 46.23 -23.83
C ASN A 409 -7.49 45.09 -22.99
N GLU A 410 -8.37 45.52 -22.12
CA GLU A 410 -9.53 44.72 -21.71
C GLU A 410 -10.45 44.65 -22.93
N ASN A 411 -10.79 43.45 -23.33
CA ASN A 411 -12.17 43.09 -23.72
C ASN A 411 -12.27 41.66 -24.23
N SER A 412 -13.05 40.92 -23.45
CA SER A 412 -14.15 40.04 -23.86
C SER A 412 -13.95 39.11 -25.08
N ALA A 413 -14.09 37.85 -24.84
CA ALA A 413 -15.20 37.07 -25.41
C ALA A 413 -15.07 35.59 -25.00
N ASN A 414 -16.13 35.14 -24.35
CA ASN A 414 -16.75 33.84 -24.42
C ASN A 414 -16.21 32.88 -25.48
N SER A 415 -15.89 31.66 -25.04
CA SER A 415 -16.35 30.47 -25.74
C SER A 415 -16.45 29.33 -24.75
N ASP A 416 -17.67 28.91 -24.56
CA ASP A 416 -18.08 27.61 -24.06
C ASP A 416 -17.32 26.51 -24.79
N ASP A 417 -16.76 25.57 -24.05
CA ASP A 417 -16.62 24.21 -24.51
C ASP A 417 -16.70 23.31 -23.27
N ASP A 418 -17.90 22.80 -23.09
CA ASP A 418 -18.23 21.63 -22.29
C ASP A 418 -17.39 20.43 -22.76
N ASN A 419 -16.64 19.84 -21.84
CA ASN A 419 -16.31 18.43 -21.89
C ASN A 419 -16.19 17.89 -20.47
N ASP A 420 -17.37 17.60 -19.90
CA ASP A 420 -17.52 16.68 -18.81
C ASP A 420 -17.23 15.26 -19.30
N ASP A 421 -16.05 14.77 -19.03
CA ASP A 421 -15.79 13.33 -18.98
C ASP A 421 -15.52 12.92 -17.53
N VAL A 422 -16.62 12.60 -16.90
CA VAL A 422 -16.67 11.93 -15.58
C VAL A 422 -16.11 10.51 -15.75
N PHE A 423 -14.91 10.28 -15.27
CA PHE A 423 -14.42 8.93 -15.06
C PHE A 423 -14.83 8.46 -13.67
N ARG A 424 -15.78 7.54 -13.64
CA ARG A 424 -16.10 6.69 -12.50
C ARG A 424 -15.20 5.46 -12.53
N PHE A 425 -14.56 5.23 -11.41
CA PHE A 425 -14.05 3.92 -11.04
C PHE A 425 -14.73 3.47 -9.76
#